data_36b4cdf12a6d4e4b7d2f13139b430f51
#
_entry.id   36b4cdf12a6d4e4b7d2f13139b430f51
#
_cell.length_a   1.000
_cell.length_b   1.000
_cell.length_c   1.000
_cell.angle_alpha   90.00
_cell.angle_beta   90.00
_cell.angle_gamma   90.00
#
_symmetry.space_group_name_H-M   'P 1'
#
loop_
_entity.id
_entity.type
_entity.pdbx_description
1 polymer ?
#
loop_
_entity_poly.entity_id
_entity_poly.type
_entity_poly.pdbx_seq_one_letter_code
_entity_poly.pdbx_strand_id
1 'polypeptide(L)'
;MAVLLDKTEQKLNTDLEQEKQHLYGYWKNSRMISNDSVLDAFLEVPRELFVERSFRDESYADHPLPIFCGQTISQPTTVILMLQLLDVLPGQRVLEIGTGSGYNAGLLTKLAGTVVTVERHEKLAELARENLK
;
A
#
# COMPACT_ATOMS: atom_id res chain seq x y z
N MET A 1 -11.18 -16.52 19.02
CA MET A 1 -11.37 -15.50 20.07
C MET A 1 -11.83 -14.22 19.38
N ALA A 2 -13.01 -13.69 19.70
CA ALA A 2 -13.52 -12.44 19.11
C ALA A 2 -12.91 -11.25 19.85
N VAL A 3 -12.26 -10.34 19.14
CA VAL A 3 -11.86 -9.03 19.69
C VAL A 3 -12.96 -8.05 19.38
N LEU A 4 -13.55 -7.44 20.40
CA LEU A 4 -14.54 -6.37 20.25
C LEU A 4 -13.75 -5.08 19.96
N LEU A 5 -13.87 -4.56 18.74
CA LEU A 5 -13.42 -3.21 18.42
C LEU A 5 -14.35 -2.20 19.09
N ASP A 6 -13.81 -1.09 19.63
CA ASP A 6 -14.64 -0.02 20.10
C ASP A 6 -15.33 0.71 18.93
N LYS A 7 -16.35 1.53 19.24
CA LYS A 7 -17.13 2.23 18.20
C LYS A 7 -16.30 3.22 17.39
N THR A 8 -15.23 3.76 17.96
CA THR A 8 -14.33 4.71 17.31
C THR A 8 -13.50 3.99 16.26
N GLU A 9 -12.97 2.82 16.61
CA GLU A 9 -12.17 1.99 15.72
C GLU A 9 -13.02 1.36 14.60
N GLN A 10 -14.27 0.97 14.92
CA GLN A 10 -15.24 0.50 13.91
C GLN A 10 -15.57 1.60 12.90
N LYS A 11 -15.78 2.84 13.36
CA LYS A 11 -16.04 3.99 12.49
C LYS A 11 -14.85 4.27 11.60
N LEU A 12 -13.63 4.35 12.15
CA LEU A 12 -12.40 4.56 11.39
C LEU A 12 -12.24 3.53 10.27
N ASN A 13 -12.43 2.25 10.58
CA ASN A 13 -12.30 1.19 9.57
C ASN A 13 -13.34 1.32 8.45
N THR A 14 -14.57 1.77 8.78
CA THR A 14 -15.61 2.03 7.78
C THR A 14 -15.24 3.22 6.90
N ASP A 15 -14.74 4.30 7.48
CA ASP A 15 -14.33 5.51 6.75
C ASP A 15 -13.15 5.18 5.81
N LEU A 16 -12.14 4.43 6.27
CA LEU A 16 -11.00 3.99 5.45
C LEU A 16 -11.44 3.11 4.28
N GLU A 17 -12.36 2.19 4.48
CA GLU A 17 -12.87 1.36 3.39
C GLU A 17 -13.63 2.20 2.35
N GLN A 18 -14.40 3.20 2.77
CA GLN A 18 -15.10 4.11 1.85
C GLN A 18 -14.11 4.94 1.02
N GLU A 19 -13.05 5.48 1.63
CA GLU A 19 -12.00 6.22 0.92
C GLU A 19 -11.24 5.34 -0.06
N LYS A 20 -10.91 4.12 0.33
CA LYS A 20 -10.28 3.11 -0.53
C LYS A 20 -11.13 2.83 -1.78
N GLN A 21 -12.41 2.58 -1.60
CA GLN A 21 -13.36 2.34 -2.68
C GLN A 21 -13.54 3.58 -3.57
N HIS A 22 -13.47 4.78 -3.00
CA HIS A 22 -13.53 6.03 -3.76
C HIS A 22 -12.32 6.15 -4.72
N LEU A 23 -11.10 5.93 -4.23
CA LEU A 23 -9.89 5.93 -5.07
C LEU A 23 -9.96 4.87 -6.17
N TYR A 24 -10.31 3.65 -5.81
CA TYR A 24 -10.51 2.56 -6.78
C TYR A 24 -11.48 2.94 -7.89
N GLY A 25 -12.66 3.45 -7.51
CA GLY A 25 -13.70 3.89 -8.45
C GLY A 25 -13.23 5.04 -9.34
N TYR A 26 -12.52 6.00 -8.78
CA TYR A 26 -11.94 7.11 -9.53
C TYR A 26 -10.98 6.62 -10.61
N TRP A 27 -10.01 5.79 -10.26
CA TRP A 27 -9.03 5.26 -11.23
C TRP A 27 -9.65 4.42 -12.32
N LYS A 28 -10.61 3.56 -11.96
CA LYS A 28 -11.31 2.67 -12.90
C LYS A 28 -12.21 3.45 -13.85
N ASN A 29 -13.03 4.35 -13.33
CA ASN A 29 -14.00 5.12 -14.12
C ASN A 29 -13.31 6.15 -15.05
N SER A 30 -12.22 6.78 -14.61
CA SER A 30 -11.41 7.67 -15.43
C SER A 30 -10.52 6.93 -16.44
N ARG A 31 -10.43 5.60 -16.36
CA ARG A 31 -9.51 4.76 -17.11
C ARG A 31 -8.03 5.13 -16.89
N MET A 32 -7.72 5.78 -15.80
CA MET A 32 -6.33 6.08 -15.42
C MET A 32 -5.55 4.80 -15.15
N ILE A 33 -6.19 3.87 -14.47
CA ILE A 33 -5.67 2.52 -14.25
C ILE A 33 -6.56 1.53 -14.99
N SER A 34 -5.97 0.79 -15.91
CA SER A 34 -6.63 -0.22 -16.75
C SER A 34 -6.18 -1.66 -16.48
N ASN A 35 -5.12 -1.82 -15.67
CA ASN A 35 -4.62 -3.13 -15.27
C ASN A 35 -5.42 -3.64 -14.05
N ASP A 36 -6.34 -4.57 -14.30
CA ASP A 36 -7.21 -5.12 -13.25
C ASP A 36 -6.40 -5.81 -12.13
N SER A 37 -5.29 -6.49 -12.45
CA SER A 37 -4.45 -7.11 -11.41
C SER A 37 -3.85 -6.10 -10.44
N VAL A 38 -3.46 -4.91 -10.95
CA VAL A 38 -2.97 -3.82 -10.11
C VAL A 38 -4.09 -3.24 -9.23
N LEU A 39 -5.29 -3.11 -9.77
CA LEU A 39 -6.47 -2.68 -9.01
C LEU A 39 -6.84 -3.70 -7.93
N ASP A 40 -6.80 -4.99 -8.25
CA ASP A 40 -7.06 -6.06 -7.29
C ASP A 40 -6.01 -6.09 -6.17
N ALA A 41 -4.73 -5.94 -6.51
CA ALA A 41 -3.66 -5.83 -5.53
C ALA A 41 -3.88 -4.66 -4.55
N PHE A 42 -4.33 -3.50 -5.05
CA PHE A 42 -4.67 -2.35 -4.21
C PHE A 42 -5.81 -2.68 -3.23
N LEU A 43 -6.84 -3.39 -3.67
CA LEU A 43 -7.95 -3.78 -2.79
C LEU A 43 -7.52 -4.79 -1.71
N GLU A 44 -6.60 -5.71 -2.06
CA GLU A 44 -6.14 -6.77 -1.16
C GLU A 44 -5.13 -6.30 -0.11
N VAL A 45 -4.32 -5.28 -0.42
CA VAL A 45 -3.25 -4.82 0.47
C VAL A 45 -3.71 -3.60 1.27
N PRO A 46 -3.95 -3.74 2.57
CA PRO A 46 -4.47 -2.65 3.40
C PRO A 46 -3.38 -1.62 3.70
N ARG A 47 -3.42 -0.47 3.00
CA ARG A 47 -2.41 0.58 3.11
C ARG A 47 -2.26 1.14 4.53
N GLU A 48 -3.34 1.17 5.29
CA GLU A 48 -3.36 1.62 6.68
C GLU A 48 -2.46 0.83 7.63
N LEU A 49 -2.01 -0.35 7.24
CA LEU A 49 -1.02 -1.13 7.99
C LEU A 49 0.42 -0.68 7.74
N PHE A 50 0.66 0.14 6.71
CA PHE A 50 1.97 0.58 6.27
C PHE A 50 2.24 2.07 6.58
N VAL A 51 1.28 2.75 7.19
CA VAL A 51 1.42 4.15 7.64
C VAL A 51 1.62 4.22 9.15
N GLU A 52 2.21 5.32 9.62
CA GLU A 52 2.32 5.55 11.06
C GLU A 52 0.91 5.74 11.67
N ARG A 53 0.73 5.27 12.90
CA ARG A 53 -0.57 5.28 13.57
C ARG A 53 -1.23 6.66 13.62
N SER A 54 -0.43 7.72 13.72
CA SER A 54 -0.90 9.11 13.75
C SER A 54 -1.48 9.61 12.43
N PHE A 55 -1.24 8.91 11.32
CA PHE A 55 -1.72 9.24 9.98
C PHE A 55 -2.65 8.17 9.40
N ARG A 56 -3.13 7.26 10.25
CA ARG A 56 -3.92 6.11 9.78
C ARG A 56 -5.24 6.54 9.13
N ASP A 57 -5.85 7.59 9.62
CA ASP A 57 -7.07 8.18 9.07
C ASP A 57 -6.88 8.85 7.69
N GLU A 58 -5.62 9.17 7.33
CA GLU A 58 -5.27 9.72 6.02
C GLU A 58 -4.71 8.67 5.04
N SER A 59 -4.80 7.37 5.38
CA SER A 59 -4.13 6.30 4.61
C SER A 59 -4.51 6.27 3.14
N TYR A 60 -5.73 6.66 2.79
CA TYR A 60 -6.24 6.70 1.42
C TYR A 60 -6.41 8.11 0.85
N ALA A 61 -5.98 9.13 1.58
CA ALA A 61 -5.82 10.47 1.02
C ALA A 61 -4.73 10.44 -0.07
N ASP A 62 -5.01 11.04 -1.24
CA ASP A 62 -4.09 10.93 -2.40
C ASP A 62 -2.92 11.91 -2.32
N HIS A 63 -2.15 11.82 -1.26
CA HIS A 63 -0.89 12.53 -1.04
C HIS A 63 0.13 11.65 -0.29
N PRO A 64 1.44 11.98 -0.33
CA PRO A 64 2.45 11.28 0.46
C PRO A 64 2.23 11.48 1.96
N LEU A 65 2.53 10.46 2.77
CA LEU A 65 2.53 10.56 4.22
C LEU A 65 3.93 10.33 4.78
N PRO A 66 4.31 10.99 5.88
CA PRO A 66 5.60 10.77 6.51
C PRO A 66 5.69 9.35 7.10
N ILE A 67 6.89 8.80 7.04
CA ILE A 67 7.29 7.59 7.75
C ILE A 67 8.63 7.86 8.48
N PHE A 68 9.15 6.87 9.20
CA PHE A 68 10.40 7.04 9.92
C PHE A 68 11.58 7.47 9.03
N CYS A 69 12.63 7.95 9.65
CA CYS A 69 13.89 8.37 9.01
C CYS A 69 13.73 9.52 8.01
N GLY A 70 12.72 10.39 8.18
CA GLY A 70 12.46 11.52 7.28
C GLY A 70 12.05 11.10 5.86
N GLN A 71 11.59 9.87 5.69
CA GLN A 71 11.09 9.34 4.42
C GLN A 71 9.57 9.48 4.34
N THR A 72 9.01 9.14 3.19
CA THR A 72 7.56 9.13 2.97
C THR A 72 7.11 7.81 2.35
N ILE A 73 5.88 7.40 2.66
CA ILE A 73 5.13 6.48 1.81
C ILE A 73 4.51 7.32 0.69
N SER A 74 4.76 6.95 -0.56
CA SER A 74 4.28 7.69 -1.74
C SER A 74 2.76 7.72 -1.79
N GLN A 75 2.19 8.77 -2.42
CA GLN A 75 0.74 8.88 -2.61
C GLN A 75 0.17 7.66 -3.34
N PRO A 76 -1.04 7.23 -3.03
CA PRO A 76 -1.66 6.05 -3.63
C PRO A 76 -1.64 6.05 -5.16
N THR A 77 -2.12 7.10 -5.80
CA THR A 77 -2.16 7.20 -7.28
C THR A 77 -0.78 7.02 -7.91
N THR A 78 0.27 7.61 -7.33
CA THR A 78 1.64 7.47 -7.85
C THR A 78 2.10 6.01 -7.81
N VAL A 79 1.88 5.32 -6.69
CA VAL A 79 2.28 3.91 -6.53
C VAL A 79 1.57 3.03 -7.55
N ILE A 80 0.26 3.18 -7.68
CA ILE A 80 -0.56 2.35 -8.56
C ILE A 80 -0.23 2.60 -10.04
N LEU A 81 0.00 3.86 -10.44
CA LEU A 81 0.48 4.19 -11.79
C LEU A 81 1.84 3.57 -12.09
N MET A 82 2.78 3.63 -11.16
CA MET A 82 4.12 3.04 -11.34
C MET A 82 4.01 1.52 -11.51
N LEU A 83 3.17 0.84 -10.74
CA LEU A 83 2.95 -0.61 -10.88
C LEU A 83 2.30 -0.96 -12.22
N GLN A 84 1.33 -0.18 -12.68
CA GLN A 84 0.75 -0.35 -14.02
C GLN A 84 1.80 -0.18 -15.13
N LEU A 85 2.64 0.86 -15.04
CA LEU A 85 3.70 1.12 -16.02
C LEU A 85 4.81 0.07 -15.99
N LEU A 86 5.08 -0.51 -14.82
CA LEU A 86 6.05 -1.60 -14.67
C LEU A 86 5.58 -2.89 -15.35
N ASP A 87 4.27 -3.08 -15.48
CA ASP A 87 3.61 -4.20 -16.16
C ASP A 87 4.15 -5.58 -15.75
N VAL A 88 4.21 -5.82 -14.45
CA VAL A 88 4.71 -7.07 -13.87
C VAL A 88 3.80 -8.23 -14.23
N LEU A 89 4.39 -9.29 -14.77
CA LEU A 89 3.69 -10.53 -15.10
C LEU A 89 3.85 -11.58 -14.00
N PRO A 90 2.84 -12.45 -13.79
CA PRO A 90 2.94 -13.56 -12.85
C PRO A 90 4.19 -14.42 -13.11
N GLY A 91 4.88 -14.81 -12.04
CA GLY A 91 6.10 -15.61 -12.10
C GLY A 91 7.40 -14.82 -12.28
N GLN A 92 7.32 -13.53 -12.62
CA GLN A 92 8.52 -12.69 -12.73
C GLN A 92 9.18 -12.44 -11.36
N ARG A 93 10.48 -12.16 -11.41
CA ARG A 93 11.26 -11.72 -10.24
C ARG A 93 11.44 -10.21 -10.30
N VAL A 94 11.12 -9.53 -9.22
CA VAL A 94 11.20 -8.07 -9.11
C VAL A 94 12.20 -7.70 -8.03
N LEU A 95 13.05 -6.73 -8.31
CA LEU A 95 13.90 -6.05 -7.34
C LEU A 95 13.36 -4.64 -7.10
N GLU A 96 13.03 -4.34 -5.86
CA GLU A 96 12.67 -3.00 -5.39
C GLU A 96 13.85 -2.36 -4.66
N ILE A 97 14.14 -1.10 -4.98
CA ILE A 97 15.13 -0.29 -4.27
C ILE A 97 14.39 0.76 -3.45
N GLY A 98 14.54 0.70 -2.13
CA GLY A 98 13.84 1.57 -1.19
C GLY A 98 12.51 0.96 -0.70
N THR A 99 12.59 0.00 0.20
CA THR A 99 11.43 -0.69 0.78
C THR A 99 10.48 0.27 1.51
N GLY A 100 11.03 1.30 2.17
CA GLY A 100 10.25 2.18 3.02
C GLY A 100 9.50 1.42 4.12
N SER A 101 8.19 1.63 4.21
CA SER A 101 7.33 0.88 5.14
C SER A 101 6.92 -0.52 4.64
N GLY A 102 7.25 -0.86 3.38
CA GLY A 102 6.93 -2.14 2.76
C GLY A 102 5.66 -2.17 1.91
N TYR A 103 4.93 -1.06 1.77
CA TYR A 103 3.64 -1.02 1.07
C TYR A 103 3.76 -1.47 -0.39
N ASN A 104 4.69 -0.88 -1.16
CA ASN A 104 4.87 -1.23 -2.56
C ASN A 104 5.37 -2.67 -2.72
N ALA A 105 6.26 -3.14 -1.83
CA ALA A 105 6.65 -4.55 -1.79
C ALA A 105 5.44 -5.46 -1.55
N GLY A 106 4.53 -5.10 -0.64
CA GLY A 106 3.28 -5.82 -0.41
C GLY A 106 2.41 -5.92 -1.67
N LEU A 107 2.23 -4.83 -2.41
CA LEU A 107 1.52 -4.83 -3.69
C LEU A 107 2.22 -5.71 -4.74
N LEU A 108 3.53 -5.61 -4.85
CA LEU A 108 4.33 -6.43 -5.77
C LEU A 108 4.21 -7.92 -5.51
N THR A 109 4.04 -8.36 -4.24
CA THR A 109 3.84 -9.78 -3.92
C THR A 109 2.53 -10.35 -4.48
N LYS A 110 1.56 -9.49 -4.80
CA LYS A 110 0.31 -9.90 -5.46
C LYS A 110 0.43 -10.02 -6.98
N LEU A 111 1.46 -9.40 -7.56
CA LEU A 111 1.66 -9.32 -9.01
C LEU A 111 2.77 -10.23 -9.50
N ALA A 112 3.87 -10.32 -8.76
CA ALA A 112 5.09 -11.04 -9.14
C ALA A 112 5.15 -12.47 -8.57
N GLY A 113 6.10 -13.28 -9.09
CA GLY A 113 6.44 -14.59 -8.52
C GLY A 113 7.40 -14.50 -7.35
N THR A 114 8.32 -13.54 -7.39
CA THR A 114 9.30 -13.29 -6.31
C THR A 114 9.62 -11.81 -6.22
N VAL A 115 9.59 -11.27 -5.02
CA VAL A 115 9.97 -9.89 -4.75
C VAL A 115 11.19 -9.88 -3.82
N VAL A 116 12.22 -9.17 -4.23
CA VAL A 116 13.37 -8.83 -3.38
C VAL A 116 13.32 -7.32 -3.19
N THR A 117 13.36 -6.86 -1.96
CA THR A 117 13.35 -5.44 -1.65
C THR A 117 14.53 -5.09 -0.75
N VAL A 118 15.14 -3.92 -0.97
CA VAL A 118 16.29 -3.45 -0.21
C VAL A 118 16.04 -2.06 0.36
N GLU A 119 16.45 -1.88 1.61
CA GLU A 119 16.32 -0.62 2.36
C GLU A 119 17.63 -0.29 3.06
N ARG A 120 18.08 0.96 2.96
CA ARG A 120 19.31 1.43 3.59
C ARG A 120 19.15 1.81 5.07
N HIS A 121 17.93 2.21 5.45
CA HIS A 121 17.61 2.58 6.83
C HIS A 121 17.19 1.33 7.62
N GLU A 122 18.02 0.87 8.53
CA GLU A 122 17.78 -0.34 9.33
C GLU A 122 16.41 -0.32 10.02
N LYS A 123 16.04 0.82 10.62
CA LYS A 123 14.74 0.99 11.29
C LYS A 123 13.55 0.80 10.33
N LEU A 124 13.66 1.28 9.08
CA LEU A 124 12.61 1.05 8.07
C LEU A 124 12.60 -0.39 7.58
N ALA A 125 13.78 -1.00 7.40
CA ALA A 125 13.87 -2.41 7.04
C ALA A 125 13.24 -3.34 8.08
N GLU A 126 13.42 -3.04 9.37
CA GLU A 126 12.77 -3.77 10.47
C GLU A 126 11.25 -3.57 10.44
N LEU A 127 10.78 -2.32 10.32
CA LEU A 127 9.36 -2.00 10.22
C LEU A 127 8.71 -2.73 9.03
N ALA A 128 9.35 -2.69 7.86
CA ALA A 128 8.83 -3.37 6.68
C ALA A 128 8.72 -4.89 6.87
N ARG A 129 9.68 -5.52 7.56
CA ARG A 129 9.60 -6.95 7.90
C ARG A 129 8.41 -7.27 8.81
N GLU A 130 8.07 -6.36 9.73
CA GLU A 130 6.88 -6.53 10.58
C GLU A 130 5.59 -6.36 9.78
N ASN A 131 5.52 -5.34 8.94
CA ASN A 131 4.34 -5.02 8.15
C ASN A 131 4.03 -6.07 7.06
N LEU A 132 5.05 -6.82 6.60
CA LEU A 132 4.94 -7.81 5.53
C LEU A 132 4.72 -9.25 6.05
N LYS A 133 4.57 -9.45 7.36
CA LYS A 133 4.20 -10.77 7.95
C LYS A 133 2.73 -11.07 7.72
#